data_ffbb56a3ab08678913aefd99830fd9ef
#
_entry.id   ffbb56a3ab08678913aefd99830fd9ef
#
_cell.length_a   1.000
_cell.length_b   1.000
_cell.length_c   1.000
_cell.angle_alpha   90.00
_cell.angle_beta   90.00
_cell.angle_gamma   90.00
#
_symmetry.space_group_name_H-M   'P 1'
#
loop_
_entity.id
_entity.type
_entity.pdbx_description
1 polymer ?
#
loop_
_entity_poly.entity_id
_entity_poly.type
_entity_poly.pdbx_seq_one_letter_code
_entity_poly.pdbx_strand_id
1 'polypeptide(L)' 'MTEEPHAIEITLDRLLLERHMTLAELAERVGVAYPNLSILKNNRARAVRFSTLTRLCEALECQPGDLLRLRER' A
#
# COMPACT_ATOMS: atom_id res chain seq x y z
N MET A 1 -8.50 14.18 20.11
CA MET A 1 -8.03 13.54 19.85
C MET A 1 -7.66 12.95 19.17
N THR A 2 -7.40 12.70 19.10
CA THR A 2 -6.87 12.25 18.15
C THR A 2 -6.58 10.92 18.16
N GLU A 3 -6.41 10.35 17.16
CA GLU A 3 -6.11 9.06 17.07
C GLU A 3 -4.75 8.80 17.36
N GLU A 4 -4.48 7.68 17.87
CA GLU A 4 -3.16 7.29 18.16
C GLU A 4 -2.40 7.08 16.91
N PRO A 5 -1.21 7.65 16.77
CA PRO A 5 -0.41 7.40 15.60
C PRO A 5 0.12 5.97 15.64
N HIS A 6 0.19 5.34 14.50
CA HIS A 6 0.86 4.06 14.38
C HIS A 6 2.24 4.26 13.76
N ALA A 7 3.04 3.21 13.78
CA ALA A 7 4.40 3.27 13.26
C ALA A 7 4.59 2.44 11.99
N ILE A 8 3.49 2.13 11.31
CA ILE A 8 3.56 1.35 10.06
C ILE A 8 3.70 2.30 8.88
N GLU A 9 4.66 1.99 8.04
CA GLU A 9 4.92 2.75 6.82
C GLU A 9 4.58 1.89 5.62
N ILE A 10 3.88 2.46 4.65
CA ILE A 10 3.53 1.78 3.41
C ILE A 10 4.58 2.15 2.38
N THR A 11 5.26 1.16 1.82
CA THR A 11 6.33 1.41 0.85
C THR A 11 5.85 1.20 -0.57
N LEU A 12 4.60 1.55 -0.86
CA LEU A 12 4.00 1.33 -2.16
C LEU A 12 4.68 2.12 -3.26
N ASP A 13 5.06 3.36 -2.96
CA ASP A 13 5.76 4.20 -3.93
C ASP A 13 7.00 3.53 -4.49
N ARG A 14 7.82 2.97 -3.60
CA ARG A 14 9.06 2.34 -4.01
C ARG A 14 8.80 1.12 -4.88
N LEU A 15 7.80 0.31 -4.49
CA LEU A 15 7.48 -0.89 -5.25
C LEU A 15 6.94 -0.54 -6.63
N LEU A 16 6.12 0.49 -6.74
CA LEU A 16 5.62 0.94 -8.03
C LEU A 16 6.77 1.37 -8.93
N LEU A 17 7.70 2.12 -8.37
CA LEU A 17 8.85 2.58 -9.11
C LEU A 17 9.70 1.40 -9.60
N GLU A 18 9.95 0.44 -8.72
CA GLU A 18 10.74 -0.73 -9.06
C GLU A 18 10.09 -1.58 -10.13
N ARG A 19 8.75 -1.62 -10.17
CA ARG A 19 8.00 -2.43 -11.14
C ARG A 19 7.63 -1.64 -12.38
N HIS A 20 8.03 -0.37 -12.48
CA HIS A 20 7.68 0.50 -13.61
C HIS A 20 6.16 0.52 -13.81
N MET A 21 5.44 0.67 -12.71
CA MET A 21 3.98 0.63 -12.73
C MET A 21 3.43 1.91 -12.12
N THR A 22 2.34 2.44 -12.71
CA THR A 22 1.68 3.60 -12.14
C THR A 22 0.64 3.16 -11.13
N LEU A 23 0.25 4.08 -10.26
CA LEU A 23 -0.79 3.80 -9.28
C LEU A 23 -2.11 3.48 -9.99
N ALA A 24 -2.40 4.15 -11.10
CA ALA A 24 -3.61 3.88 -11.87
C ALA A 24 -3.62 2.46 -12.42
N GLU A 25 -2.48 1.99 -12.92
CA GLU A 25 -2.37 0.63 -13.41
C GLU A 25 -2.60 -0.38 -12.29
N LEU A 26 -2.03 -0.10 -11.13
CA LEU A 26 -2.21 -0.99 -9.99
C LEU A 26 -3.66 -1.03 -9.56
N ALA A 27 -4.32 0.13 -9.49
CA ALA A 27 -5.72 0.21 -9.10
C ALA A 27 -6.58 -0.66 -10.02
N GLU A 28 -6.30 -0.61 -11.31
CA GLU A 28 -7.04 -1.39 -12.27
C GLU A 28 -6.80 -2.88 -12.07
N ARG A 29 -5.56 -3.27 -11.84
CA ARG A 29 -5.21 -4.68 -11.67
C ARG A 29 -5.82 -5.29 -10.43
N VAL A 30 -5.85 -4.54 -9.33
CA VAL A 30 -6.33 -5.08 -8.07
C VAL A 30 -7.82 -4.84 -7.84
N GLY A 31 -8.45 -4.03 -8.69
CA GLY A 31 -9.88 -3.76 -8.55
C GLY A 31 -10.21 -2.89 -7.35
N VAL A 32 -9.30 -1.99 -6.98
CA VAL A 32 -9.49 -1.06 -5.89
C VAL A 32 -9.56 0.34 -6.48
N ALA A 33 -10.47 1.17 -5.96
CA ALA A 33 -10.61 2.52 -6.46
C ALA A 33 -9.32 3.31 -6.27
N TYR A 34 -8.96 4.09 -7.28
CA TYR A 34 -7.73 4.88 -7.25
C TYR A 34 -7.62 5.74 -5.98
N PRO A 35 -8.68 6.45 -5.54
CA PRO A 35 -8.55 7.25 -4.32
C PRO A 35 -8.19 6.43 -3.09
N ASN A 36 -8.67 5.20 -3.01
CA ASN A 36 -8.35 4.34 -1.88
C ASN A 36 -6.89 3.91 -1.90
N LEU A 37 -6.36 3.63 -3.09
CA LEU A 37 -4.94 3.31 -3.21
C LEU A 37 -4.07 4.52 -2.93
N SER A 38 -4.55 5.71 -3.31
CA SER A 38 -3.82 6.94 -3.03
C SER A 38 -3.69 7.18 -1.53
N ILE A 39 -4.73 6.84 -0.77
CA ILE A 39 -4.68 6.95 0.68
C ILE A 39 -3.60 6.03 1.25
N LEU A 40 -3.51 4.80 0.74
CA LEU A 40 -2.47 3.87 1.14
C LEU A 40 -1.09 4.40 0.76
N LYS A 41 -0.93 4.83 -0.48
CA LYS A 41 0.35 5.30 -1.00
C LYS A 41 0.89 6.46 -0.19
N ASN A 42 0.02 7.35 0.27
CA ASN A 42 0.42 8.54 0.99
C ASN A 42 0.48 8.34 2.50
N ASN A 43 0.44 7.09 2.94
CA ASN A 43 0.56 6.73 4.35
C ASN A 43 -0.52 7.34 5.22
N ARG A 44 -1.72 7.47 4.66
CA ARG A 44 -2.87 8.00 5.40
C ARG A 44 -3.84 6.93 5.85
N ALA A 45 -3.62 5.69 5.41
CA ALA A 45 -4.51 4.59 5.77
C ALA A 45 -4.27 4.18 7.21
N ARG A 46 -5.33 3.81 7.89
CA ARG A 46 -5.25 3.32 9.26
C ARG A 46 -5.40 1.82 9.32
N ALA A 47 -5.88 1.25 8.24
CA ALA A 47 -6.08 -0.19 8.16
C ALA A 47 -6.07 -0.60 6.71
N VAL A 48 -5.82 -1.87 6.47
CA VAL A 48 -5.94 -2.45 5.15
C VAL A 48 -6.50 -3.85 5.33
N ARG A 49 -7.45 -4.22 4.50
CA ARG A 49 -8.03 -5.56 4.57
C ARG A 49 -7.03 -6.56 4.05
N PHE A 50 -7.01 -7.72 4.65
CA PHE A 50 -6.11 -8.78 4.19
C PHE A 50 -6.41 -9.15 2.73
N SER A 51 -7.67 -9.11 2.30
CA SER A 51 -8.00 -9.39 0.91
C SER A 51 -7.36 -8.37 -0.03
N THR A 52 -7.37 -7.09 0.34
CA THR A 52 -6.73 -6.06 -0.44
C THR A 52 -5.21 -6.25 -0.45
N LEU A 53 -4.65 -6.53 0.71
CA LEU A 53 -3.22 -6.76 0.85
C LEU A 53 -2.78 -7.94 -0.02
N THR A 54 -3.57 -9.00 -0.04
CA THR A 54 -3.30 -10.16 -0.88
C THR A 54 -3.21 -9.76 -2.34
N ARG A 55 -4.20 -9.01 -2.82
CA ARG A 55 -4.23 -8.60 -4.22
C ARG A 55 -3.06 -7.69 -4.57
N LEU A 56 -2.69 -6.80 -3.65
CA LEU A 56 -1.55 -5.92 -3.88
C LEU A 56 -0.27 -6.73 -4.00
N CYS A 57 -0.08 -7.67 -3.09
CA CYS A 57 1.12 -8.51 -3.12
C CYS A 57 1.19 -9.36 -4.37
N GLU A 58 0.06 -9.88 -4.82
CA GLU A 58 0.02 -10.68 -6.05
C GLU A 58 0.35 -9.81 -7.26
N ALA A 59 -0.23 -8.63 -7.35
CA ALA A 59 -0.01 -7.75 -8.49
C ALA A 59 1.41 -7.24 -8.55
N LEU A 60 2.01 -7.00 -7.38
CA LEU A 60 3.36 -6.46 -7.29
C LEU A 60 4.42 -7.55 -7.14
N GLU A 61 3.97 -8.81 -7.05
CA GLU A 61 4.87 -9.95 -6.88
C GLU A 61 5.81 -9.72 -5.70
N CYS A 62 5.22 -9.44 -4.55
CA CYS A 62 5.98 -9.16 -3.35
C CYS A 62 5.30 -9.79 -2.14
N GLN A 63 5.98 -9.73 -1.01
CA GLN A 63 5.45 -10.21 0.25
C GLN A 63 4.90 -9.03 1.06
N PRO A 64 4.00 -9.29 2.03
CA PRO A 64 3.52 -8.19 2.87
C PRO A 64 4.65 -7.42 3.56
N GLY A 65 5.73 -8.09 3.91
CA GLY A 65 6.86 -7.42 4.54
C GLY A 65 7.61 -6.47 3.61
N ASP A 66 7.41 -6.60 2.30
CA ASP A 66 7.98 -5.65 1.35
C ASP A 66 7.15 -4.39 1.24
N LEU A 67 5.87 -4.49 1.62
CA LEU A 67 4.92 -3.41 1.46
C LEU A 67 4.67 -2.66 2.75
N LEU A 68 4.69 -3.36 3.87
CA LEU A 68 4.43 -2.79 5.18
C LEU A 68 5.68 -2.91 6.04
N ARG A 69 6.11 -1.81 6.60
CA ARG A 69 7.33 -1.78 7.41
C ARG A 69 7.09 -1.04 8.69
N LEU A 70 7.79 -1.43 9.73
CA LEU A 70 7.76 -0.69 10.97
C LEU A 70 8.72 0.48 10.85
N ARG A 71 8.19 1.68 11.10
CA ARG A 71 9.01 2.89 10.99
C ARG A 71 9.96 2.95 12.17
N GLU A 72 11.18 3.35 11.90
CA GLU A 72 12.15 3.53 12.97
C GLU A 72 11.77 4.73 13.80
N ARG A 73 12.02 4.67 15.10
CA ARG A 73 11.68 5.76 15.99
C ARG A 73 12.91 6.36 16.61
#